data_5351651114c31a6e2a026814bd65ab15
#
_entry.id   5351651114c31a6e2a026814bd65ab15
#
_cell.length_a   1.000
_cell.length_b   1.000
_cell.length_c   1.000
_cell.angle_alpha   90.00
_cell.angle_beta   90.00
_cell.angle_gamma   90.00
#
_symmetry.space_group_name_H-M   'P 1'
#
loop_
_entity.id
_entity.type
_entity.pdbx_description
1 polymer ?
#
loop_
_entity_poly.entity_id
_entity_poly.type
_entity_poly.pdbx_seq_one_letter_code
_entity_poly.pdbx_strand_id
1 'polypeptide(L)'
;LRDSVSPFSPIKVKSLRDHVHDDLREAIISGRLKSGDRLNERQLAADLGISTSPLKEALRQLEGEGLVRTEARRGTFVSFNARQAEEMTLARAALESII
;
A
#
# COMPACT_ATOMS: atom_id res chain seq x y z
N LEU A 1 -35.83 -12.78 -14.06
CA LEU A 1 -35.18 -12.95 -14.50
C LEU A 1 -34.24 -13.50 -13.98
N ARG A 2 -33.59 -13.83 -14.21
CA ARG A 2 -32.76 -14.56 -13.86
C ARG A 2 -31.69 -13.86 -13.26
N ASP A 3 -31.55 -13.85 -11.97
CA ASP A 3 -30.52 -13.19 -11.26
C ASP A 3 -29.17 -13.77 -11.55
N SER A 4 -29.13 -15.04 -11.90
CA SER A 4 -27.88 -15.70 -12.18
C SER A 4 -27.37 -15.39 -13.59
N VAL A 5 -28.23 -14.83 -14.42
CA VAL A 5 -27.86 -14.52 -15.80
C VAL A 5 -28.12 -13.05 -16.08
N SER A 6 -27.10 -12.25 -15.88
CA SER A 6 -27.16 -10.85 -16.19
C SER A 6 -26.58 -10.61 -17.57
N PRO A 7 -27.20 -9.75 -18.38
CA PRO A 7 -26.59 -9.37 -19.64
C PRO A 7 -25.37 -8.49 -19.47
N PHE A 8 -25.10 -8.06 -18.22
CA PHE A 8 -23.98 -7.18 -17.94
C PHE A 8 -22.95 -7.92 -17.12
N SER A 9 -21.68 -7.72 -17.47
CA SER A 9 -20.59 -8.18 -16.64
C SER A 9 -20.40 -7.22 -15.46
N PRO A 10 -19.96 -7.74 -14.30
CA PRO A 10 -19.67 -6.84 -13.18
C PRO A 10 -18.63 -5.81 -13.58
N ILE A 11 -18.90 -4.58 -13.28
CA ILE A 11 -17.96 -3.50 -13.53
C ILE A 11 -16.96 -3.51 -12.39
N LYS A 12 -15.68 -3.70 -12.74
CA LYS A 12 -14.64 -3.67 -11.74
C LYS A 12 -14.13 -2.25 -11.59
N VAL A 13 -14.81 -1.50 -10.77
CA VAL A 13 -14.41 -0.14 -10.48
C VAL A 13 -13.64 -0.17 -9.17
N LYS A 14 -12.44 0.38 -9.18
CA LYS A 14 -11.65 0.48 -7.96
C LYS A 14 -12.35 1.41 -6.98
N SER A 15 -12.42 0.98 -5.73
CA SER A 15 -12.94 1.85 -4.68
C SER A 15 -11.93 2.96 -4.40
N LEU A 16 -12.38 4.00 -3.71
CA LEU A 16 -11.50 5.08 -3.30
C LEU A 16 -10.33 4.54 -2.46
N ARG A 17 -10.62 3.60 -1.57
CA ARG A 17 -9.58 2.93 -0.79
C ARG A 17 -8.53 2.27 -1.68
N ASP A 18 -8.96 1.59 -2.74
CA ASP A 18 -8.04 0.91 -3.64
C ASP A 18 -7.15 1.90 -4.39
N HIS A 19 -7.73 3.02 -4.83
CA HIS A 19 -6.94 4.07 -5.48
C HIS A 19 -5.89 4.64 -4.55
N VAL A 20 -6.28 4.92 -3.31
CA VAL A 20 -5.37 5.45 -2.30
C VAL A 20 -4.27 4.45 -2.00
N HIS A 21 -4.64 3.19 -1.85
CA HIS A 21 -3.68 2.11 -1.61
C HIS A 21 -2.64 2.06 -2.73
N ASP A 22 -3.10 2.06 -3.97
CA ASP A 22 -2.21 1.95 -5.13
C ASP A 22 -1.27 3.16 -5.22
N ASP A 23 -1.78 4.36 -4.98
CA ASP A 23 -0.99 5.57 -5.03
C ASP A 23 0.10 5.58 -3.96
N LEU A 24 -0.26 5.21 -2.74
CA LEU A 24 0.70 5.16 -1.64
C LEU A 24 1.72 4.05 -1.86
N ARG A 25 1.27 2.90 -2.31
CA ARG A 25 2.16 1.78 -2.59
C ARG A 25 3.20 2.18 -3.64
N GLU A 26 2.77 2.81 -4.70
CA GLU A 26 3.70 3.27 -5.73
C GLU A 26 4.69 4.29 -5.19
N ALA A 27 4.22 5.24 -4.38
CA ALA A 27 5.09 6.24 -3.79
C ALA A 27 6.15 5.61 -2.87
N ILE A 28 5.77 4.56 -2.15
CA ILE A 28 6.70 3.86 -1.26
C ILE A 28 7.71 3.04 -2.06
N ILE A 29 7.23 2.28 -3.03
CA ILE A 29 8.10 1.41 -3.82
C ILE A 29 9.06 2.21 -4.69
N SER A 30 8.60 3.33 -5.23
CA SER A 30 9.45 4.20 -6.06
C SER A 30 10.46 5.02 -5.26
N GLY A 31 10.31 5.05 -3.93
CA GLY A 31 11.22 5.82 -3.08
C GLY A 31 10.82 7.27 -2.89
N ARG A 32 9.68 7.70 -3.41
CA ARG A 32 9.18 9.05 -3.14
C ARG A 32 8.82 9.22 -1.66
N LEU A 33 8.29 8.15 -1.05
CA LEU A 33 8.14 8.06 0.39
C LEU A 33 9.23 7.10 0.88
N LYS A 34 10.06 7.58 1.78
CA LYS A 34 11.23 6.83 2.22
C LYS A 34 10.98 6.08 3.52
N SER A 35 11.71 5.00 3.71
CA SER A 35 11.63 4.24 4.95
C SER A 35 11.91 5.15 6.15
N GLY A 36 11.05 5.08 7.14
CA GLY A 36 11.12 5.92 8.32
C GLY A 36 10.30 7.20 8.23
N ASP A 37 9.82 7.56 7.03
CA ASP A 37 8.97 8.74 6.88
C ASP A 37 7.67 8.53 7.65
N ARG A 38 7.27 9.55 8.38
CA ARG A 38 6.00 9.53 9.09
C ARG A 38 4.89 9.97 8.16
N LEU A 39 3.81 9.21 8.13
CA LEU A 39 2.64 9.52 7.33
C LEU A 39 1.60 10.19 8.21
N ASN A 40 1.36 11.47 7.96
CA ASN A 40 0.33 12.22 8.67
C ASN A 40 -0.99 12.01 7.96
N GLU A 41 -1.91 11.27 8.59
CA GLU A 41 -3.18 10.91 7.97
C GLU A 41 -4.02 12.14 7.59
N ARG A 42 -4.09 13.13 8.46
CA ARG A 42 -4.87 14.33 8.16
C ARG A 42 -4.32 15.09 6.97
N GLN A 43 -3.01 15.23 6.94
CA GLN A 43 -2.35 15.93 5.83
C GLN A 43 -2.52 15.16 4.53
N LEU A 44 -2.33 13.85 4.56
CA LEU A 44 -2.50 13.02 3.37
C LEU A 44 -3.93 13.07 2.87
N ALA A 45 -4.90 13.00 3.77
CA ALA A 45 -6.31 13.08 3.37
C ALA A 45 -6.61 14.42 2.72
N ALA A 46 -6.08 15.51 3.28
CA ALA A 46 -6.25 16.84 2.71
C ALA A 46 -5.59 16.93 1.33
N ASP A 47 -4.37 16.42 1.21
CA ASP A 47 -3.64 16.45 -0.07
C ASP A 47 -4.36 15.64 -1.14
N LEU A 48 -4.96 14.53 -0.76
CA LEU A 48 -5.69 13.66 -1.69
C LEU A 48 -7.13 14.11 -1.90
N GLY A 49 -7.61 15.08 -1.14
CA GLY A 49 -8.98 15.56 -1.25
C GLY A 49 -10.01 14.55 -0.80
N ILE A 50 -9.70 13.75 0.19
CA ILE A 50 -10.59 12.69 0.67
C ILE A 50 -10.74 12.76 2.18
N SER A 51 -11.71 12.01 2.72
CA SER A 51 -11.84 11.86 4.16
C SER A 51 -10.78 10.90 4.67
N THR A 52 -10.60 10.84 6.00
CA THR A 52 -9.58 9.96 6.58
C THR A 52 -9.99 8.49 6.58
N SER A 53 -11.27 8.20 6.46
CA SER A 53 -11.76 6.83 6.54
C SER A 53 -11.18 5.91 5.45
N PRO A 54 -11.30 6.22 4.15
CA PRO A 54 -10.69 5.38 3.12
C PRO A 54 -9.17 5.35 3.21
N LEU A 55 -8.57 6.44 3.68
CA LEU A 55 -7.13 6.49 3.88
C LEU A 55 -6.69 5.52 4.97
N LYS A 56 -7.41 5.48 6.09
CA LYS A 56 -7.10 4.54 7.17
C LYS A 56 -7.21 3.10 6.72
N GLU A 57 -8.22 2.80 5.91
CA GLU A 57 -8.39 1.45 5.38
C GLU A 57 -7.24 1.07 4.46
N ALA A 58 -6.81 2.00 3.59
CA ALA A 58 -5.69 1.77 2.70
C ALA A 58 -4.39 1.56 3.49
N LEU A 59 -4.17 2.36 4.52
CA LEU A 59 -2.98 2.22 5.36
C LEU A 59 -2.97 0.89 6.11
N ARG A 60 -4.13 0.43 6.54
CA ARG A 60 -4.25 -0.86 7.21
C ARG A 60 -3.89 -1.99 6.26
N GLN A 61 -4.30 -1.89 5.02
CA GLN A 61 -3.95 -2.87 4.00
C GLN A 61 -2.44 -2.85 3.72
N LEU A 62 -1.85 -1.65 3.60
CA LEU A 62 -0.41 -1.51 3.39
C LEU A 62 0.38 -2.06 4.57
N GLU A 63 -0.14 -1.93 5.78
CA GLU A 63 0.50 -2.51 6.95
C GLU A 63 0.52 -4.04 6.86
N GLY A 64 -0.58 -4.62 6.43
CA GLY A 64 -0.64 -6.06 6.20
C GLY A 64 0.35 -6.54 5.14
N GLU A 65 0.71 -5.66 4.21
CA GLU A 65 1.68 -5.95 3.16
C GLU A 65 3.13 -5.67 3.58
N GLY A 66 3.32 -5.11 4.76
CA GLY A 66 4.65 -4.81 5.26
C GLY A 66 5.26 -3.51 4.74
N LEU A 67 4.46 -2.68 4.09
CA LEU A 67 4.95 -1.42 3.52
C LEU A 67 4.94 -0.28 4.51
N VAL A 68 4.06 -0.32 5.49
CA VAL A 68 4.02 0.67 6.57
C VAL A 68 3.84 -0.06 7.89
N ARG A 69 4.14 0.64 8.99
CA ARG A 69 3.89 0.14 10.32
C ARG A 69 3.23 1.22 11.17
N THR A 70 2.37 0.83 12.06
CA THR A 70 1.73 1.74 12.99
C THR A 70 2.33 1.54 14.37
N GLU A 71 2.81 2.61 14.97
CA GLU A 71 3.34 2.59 16.34
C GLU A 71 2.37 3.34 17.24
N ALA A 72 1.96 2.71 18.33
CA ALA A 72 1.02 3.30 19.27
C ALA A 72 1.52 4.65 19.75
N ARG A 73 0.67 5.68 19.67
CA ARG A 73 0.95 7.05 20.10
C ARG A 73 2.03 7.77 19.28
N ARG A 74 2.64 7.11 18.33
CA ARG A 74 3.69 7.73 17.50
C ARG A 74 3.25 7.98 16.08
N GLY A 75 2.33 7.16 15.56
CA GLY A 75 1.78 7.31 14.23
C GLY A 75 2.14 6.18 13.28
N THR A 76 1.94 6.45 12.01
CA THR A 76 2.21 5.48 10.96
C THR A 76 3.48 5.89 10.21
N PHE A 77 4.33 4.91 9.96
CA PHE A 77 5.63 5.14 9.33
C PHE A 77 5.84 4.20 8.15
N VAL A 78 6.54 4.68 7.14
CA VAL A 78 6.96 3.82 6.03
C VAL A 78 8.01 2.86 6.56
N SER A 79 7.79 1.56 6.33
CA SER A 79 8.71 0.52 6.79
C SER A 79 9.39 -0.22 5.64
N PHE A 80 8.95 0.00 4.41
CA PHE A 80 9.52 -0.66 3.25
C PHE A 80 10.78 0.05 2.78
N ASN A 81 11.83 -0.72 2.52
CA ASN A 81 13.06 -0.20 1.95
C ASN A 81 13.31 -0.92 0.62
N ALA A 82 13.17 -0.20 -0.47
CA ALA A 82 13.32 -0.77 -1.81
C ALA A 82 14.70 -1.38 -2.02
N ARG A 83 15.74 -0.73 -1.51
CA ARG A 83 17.10 -1.22 -1.61
C ARG A 83 17.27 -2.54 -0.86
N GLN A 84 16.72 -2.62 0.33
CA GLN A 84 16.78 -3.82 1.14
C GLN A 84 16.02 -4.97 0.47
N ALA A 85 14.87 -4.69 -0.12
CA ALA A 85 14.10 -5.69 -0.83
C ALA A 85 14.87 -6.23 -2.03
N GLU A 86 15.56 -5.36 -2.76
CA GLU A 86 16.41 -5.76 -3.86
C GLU A 86 17.55 -6.66 -3.41
N GLU A 87 18.23 -6.29 -2.35
CA GLU A 87 19.31 -7.08 -1.78
C GLU A 87 18.84 -8.46 -1.33
N MET A 88 17.67 -8.52 -0.70
CA MET A 88 17.08 -9.79 -0.29
C MET A 88 16.74 -10.68 -1.48
N THR A 89 16.24 -10.10 -2.56
CA THR A 89 15.91 -10.84 -3.76
C THR A 89 17.18 -11.40 -4.41
N LEU A 90 18.24 -10.62 -4.48
CA LEU A 90 19.51 -11.07 -5.03
C LEU A 90 20.14 -12.17 -4.17
N ALA A 91 20.10 -12.02 -2.86
CA ALA A 91 20.61 -13.02 -1.95
C ALA A 91 19.87 -14.35 -2.09
N ARG A 92 18.55 -14.28 -2.23
CA ARG A 92 17.73 -15.47 -2.42
C ARG A 92 18.07 -16.16 -3.75
N ALA A 93 18.21 -15.40 -4.82
CA ALA A 93 18.56 -15.95 -6.12
C ALA A 93 19.92 -16.62 -6.07
N ALA A 94 20.88 -16.01 -5.39
CA ALA A 94 22.22 -16.59 -5.24
C ALA A 94 22.17 -17.91 -4.48
N LEU A 95 21.38 -17.97 -3.41
CA LEU A 95 21.24 -19.20 -2.63
C LEU A 95 20.58 -20.31 -3.45
N GLU A 96 19.60 -19.97 -4.25
CA GLU A 96 18.92 -20.93 -5.09
C GLU A 96 19.85 -21.49 -6.17
N SER A 97 20.77 -20.70 -6.66
CA SER A 97 21.70 -21.13 -7.70
C SER A 97 22.81 -22.06 -7.19
N ILE A 98 23.03 -22.11 -5.89
CA ILE A 98 24.05 -22.96 -5.28
C ILE A 98 23.54 -24.40 -5.13
N ILE A 99 22.25 -24.55 -5.05
CA ILE A 99 21.66 -25.87 -4.91
C ILE A 99 21.51 -26.52 -6.28
#